data_d93ca451812eb7d9c69945aa4065d88f
#
_entry.id   d93ca451812eb7d9c69945aa4065d88f
#
_cell.length_a   1.000
_cell.length_b   1.000
_cell.length_c   1.000
_cell.angle_alpha   90.00
_cell.angle_beta   90.00
_cell.angle_gamma   90.00
#
_symmetry.space_group_name_H-M   'P 1'
#
loop_
_entity.id
_entity.type
_entity.pdbx_description
1 polymer ?
#
loop_
_entity_poly.entity_id
_entity_poly.type
_entity_poly.pdbx_seq_one_letter_code
_entity_poly.pdbx_strand_id
1 'polypeptide(L)'
;SDVHTAVKIAPTYSGPVIHADNASRNNKILGELLGPGREEYLARVREEQQTLRDQYRRREEIRTILPFGQVRKLRVPKPASEIAVPAHTGRLVFPDISIADVEPLIDWNFFFPAWGLKGRVPEIFENPEHGAEARKLYDDAQKMLARIREEKLLTLQGVAGIFAAVSRGDDIVVTGPKDKKYILPMLRSQAPVREAQARCLADFIADEKAGRTDYIGAFALTGGIGLKELTEKFRAEGDDYNAILSKLLADRLTEALCEWVHIFIRRQMWGYETGPALTPEQIIRSKYRGRRMAFGYPACPD
;
A
#
# COMPACT_ATOMS: atom_id res chain seq x y z
N SER A 1 14.11 12.47 -2.99
CA SER A 1 15.12 11.87 -2.10
C SER A 1 16.52 12.18 -2.61
N ASP A 2 17.52 12.15 -1.74
CA ASP A 2 18.92 12.41 -2.06
C ASP A 2 19.42 11.54 -3.22
N VAL A 3 19.07 10.25 -3.19
CA VAL A 3 19.46 9.31 -4.27
C VAL A 3 18.87 9.75 -5.62
N HIS A 4 17.59 10.13 -5.68
CA HIS A 4 16.98 10.59 -6.93
C HIS A 4 17.63 11.88 -7.43
N THR A 5 17.87 12.82 -6.52
CA THR A 5 18.59 14.07 -6.85
C THR A 5 20.00 13.79 -7.35
N ALA A 6 20.76 12.95 -6.66
CA ALA A 6 22.15 12.62 -7.04
C ALA A 6 22.26 11.87 -8.38
N VAL A 7 21.31 10.95 -8.67
CA VAL A 7 21.40 10.02 -9.81
C VAL A 7 20.71 10.58 -11.06
N LYS A 8 19.56 11.26 -10.91
CA LYS A 8 18.72 11.64 -12.04
C LYS A 8 18.74 13.13 -12.35
N ILE A 9 18.85 14.00 -11.32
CA ILE A 9 18.74 15.45 -11.52
C ILE A 9 20.11 16.11 -11.64
N ALA A 10 21.01 15.90 -10.66
CA ALA A 10 22.30 16.58 -10.63
C ALA A 10 23.18 16.33 -11.88
N PRO A 11 23.20 15.14 -12.51
CA PRO A 11 24.00 14.91 -13.72
C PRO A 11 23.50 15.66 -14.97
N THR A 12 22.24 16.11 -14.98
CA THR A 12 21.61 16.77 -16.13
C THR A 12 21.65 18.30 -16.06
N TYR A 13 22.17 18.84 -14.95
CA TYR A 13 22.25 20.28 -14.72
C TYR A 13 23.69 20.72 -14.45
N SER A 14 24.12 21.80 -15.07
CA SER A 14 25.50 22.32 -14.99
C SER A 14 25.81 23.03 -13.67
N GLY A 15 24.80 23.53 -12.98
CA GLY A 15 24.93 24.19 -11.69
C GLY A 15 24.83 23.23 -10.50
N PRO A 16 25.01 23.73 -9.28
CA PRO A 16 24.83 22.92 -8.09
C PRO A 16 23.36 22.54 -7.86
N VAL A 17 23.12 21.28 -7.55
CA VAL A 17 21.80 20.73 -7.20
C VAL A 17 21.87 20.17 -5.79
N ILE A 18 21.00 20.63 -4.91
CA ILE A 18 20.98 20.24 -3.51
C ILE A 18 19.56 19.81 -3.15
N HIS A 19 19.42 18.67 -2.49
CA HIS A 19 18.14 18.20 -1.97
C HIS A 19 17.89 18.77 -0.58
N ALA A 20 16.72 19.35 -0.37
CA ALA A 20 16.23 19.72 0.94
C ALA A 20 15.09 18.80 1.35
N ASP A 21 15.25 18.07 2.45
CA ASP A 21 14.24 17.12 2.95
C ASP A 21 12.96 17.84 3.39
N ASN A 22 13.11 19.06 3.87
CA ASN A 22 12.00 19.90 4.33
C ASN A 22 12.37 21.39 4.20
N ALA A 23 11.35 22.25 4.30
CA ALA A 23 11.51 23.69 4.14
C ALA A 23 12.40 24.34 5.23
N SER A 24 12.47 23.76 6.43
CA SER A 24 13.31 24.32 7.53
C SER A 24 14.81 24.23 7.24
N ARG A 25 15.24 23.27 6.40
CA ARG A 25 16.65 23.15 5.98
C ARG A 25 17.06 24.17 4.94
N ASN A 26 16.10 24.80 4.24
CA ASN A 26 16.40 25.77 3.18
C ASN A 26 17.24 26.94 3.68
N ASN A 27 16.94 27.48 4.85
CA ASN A 27 17.71 28.60 5.42
C ASN A 27 19.17 28.24 5.67
N LYS A 28 19.43 27.03 6.18
CA LYS A 28 20.79 26.53 6.40
C LYS A 28 21.52 26.33 5.07
N ILE A 29 20.87 25.69 4.09
CA ILE A 29 21.44 25.46 2.76
C ILE A 29 21.76 26.80 2.07
N LEU A 30 20.85 27.77 2.13
CA LEU A 30 21.08 29.10 1.57
C LEU A 30 22.21 29.85 2.29
N GLY A 31 22.30 29.73 3.62
CA GLY A 31 23.41 30.28 4.38
C GLY A 31 24.78 29.75 3.96
N GLU A 32 24.88 28.42 3.73
CA GLU A 32 26.10 27.80 3.22
C GLU A 32 26.42 28.24 1.78
N LEU A 33 25.39 28.33 0.91
CA LEU A 33 25.56 28.72 -0.49
C LEU A 33 25.94 30.21 -0.68
N LEU A 34 25.50 31.08 0.19
CA LEU A 34 25.77 32.55 0.16
C LEU A 34 26.92 32.94 1.05
N GLY A 35 27.40 32.03 1.89
CA GLY A 35 28.48 32.31 2.85
C GLY A 35 29.90 32.10 2.26
N PRO A 36 30.94 32.46 3.03
CA PRO A 36 32.35 32.33 2.61
C PRO A 36 32.78 30.84 2.41
N GLY A 37 32.10 29.89 3.05
CA GLY A 37 32.37 28.43 2.93
C GLY A 37 31.71 27.75 1.73
N ARG A 38 31.15 28.52 0.78
CA ARG A 38 30.37 27.99 -0.36
C ARG A 38 31.09 26.89 -1.14
N GLU A 39 32.36 27.11 -1.50
CA GLU A 39 33.08 26.15 -2.34
C GLU A 39 33.36 24.83 -1.60
N GLU A 40 33.68 24.90 -0.31
CA GLU A 40 33.86 23.71 0.53
C GLU A 40 32.54 22.94 0.70
N TYR A 41 31.46 23.66 0.93
CA TYR A 41 30.12 23.07 1.00
C TYR A 41 29.73 22.36 -0.31
N LEU A 42 29.96 23.00 -1.46
CA LEU A 42 29.66 22.42 -2.76
C LEU A 42 30.57 21.21 -3.08
N ALA A 43 31.83 21.23 -2.66
CA ALA A 43 32.74 20.08 -2.81
C ALA A 43 32.22 18.87 -2.05
N ARG A 44 31.82 19.06 -0.77
CA ARG A 44 31.22 18.01 0.05
C ARG A 44 29.93 17.46 -0.57
N VAL A 45 29.01 18.30 -1.03
CA VAL A 45 27.78 17.86 -1.70
C VAL A 45 28.08 17.03 -2.96
N ARG A 46 29.06 17.43 -3.76
CA ARG A 46 29.46 16.67 -4.95
C ARG A 46 30.03 15.30 -4.59
N GLU A 47 30.85 15.19 -3.55
CA GLU A 47 31.40 13.92 -3.05
C GLU A 47 30.31 13.00 -2.52
N GLU A 48 29.37 13.52 -1.70
CA GLU A 48 28.22 12.76 -1.22
C GLU A 48 27.36 12.25 -2.38
N GLN A 49 27.07 13.10 -3.35
CA GLN A 49 26.32 12.70 -4.56
C GLN A 49 27.06 11.68 -5.40
N GLN A 50 28.39 11.80 -5.51
CA GLN A 50 29.20 10.80 -6.23
C GLN A 50 29.15 9.45 -5.53
N THR A 51 29.26 9.43 -4.21
CA THR A 51 29.14 8.20 -3.41
C THR A 51 27.76 7.55 -3.63
N LEU A 52 26.66 8.32 -3.62
CA LEU A 52 25.32 7.82 -3.90
C LEU A 52 25.19 7.26 -5.32
N ARG A 53 25.78 7.92 -6.32
CA ARG A 53 25.81 7.42 -7.72
C ARG A 53 26.54 6.10 -7.83
N ASP A 54 27.69 5.97 -7.17
CA ASP A 54 28.51 4.75 -7.23
C ASP A 54 27.82 3.58 -6.51
N GLN A 55 27.16 3.85 -5.38
CA GLN A 55 26.32 2.86 -4.70
C GLN A 55 25.13 2.43 -5.57
N TYR A 56 24.47 3.38 -6.24
CA TYR A 56 23.35 3.10 -7.15
C TYR A 56 23.82 2.26 -8.33
N ARG A 57 24.94 2.63 -8.97
CA ARG A 57 25.53 1.90 -10.10
C ARG A 57 25.91 0.47 -9.73
N ARG A 58 26.56 0.27 -8.58
CA ARG A 58 26.87 -1.08 -8.06
C ARG A 58 25.61 -1.92 -7.84
N ARG A 59 24.53 -1.32 -7.36
CA ARG A 59 23.24 -2.02 -7.20
C ARG A 59 22.62 -2.40 -8.54
N GLU A 60 22.72 -1.56 -9.55
CA GLU A 60 22.24 -1.85 -10.91
C GLU A 60 23.09 -2.93 -11.60
N GLU A 61 24.42 -2.90 -11.46
CA GLU A 61 25.33 -3.92 -11.99
C GLU A 61 25.08 -5.31 -11.37
N ILE A 62 24.73 -5.37 -10.08
CA ILE A 62 24.35 -6.62 -9.40
C ILE A 62 22.95 -7.09 -9.82
N ARG A 63 22.13 -6.23 -10.42
CA ARG A 63 20.79 -6.53 -10.84
C ARG A 63 20.79 -7.25 -12.18
N THR A 64 21.16 -8.54 -12.16
CA THR A 64 21.05 -9.42 -13.32
C THR A 64 19.59 -9.60 -13.68
N ILE A 65 19.11 -8.92 -14.71
CA ILE A 65 17.76 -9.13 -15.26
C ILE A 65 17.81 -10.34 -16.19
N LEU A 66 17.10 -11.39 -15.85
CA LEU A 66 17.00 -12.57 -16.69
C LEU A 66 16.14 -12.29 -17.93
N PRO A 67 16.52 -12.80 -19.13
CA PRO A 67 15.69 -12.71 -20.32
C PRO A 67 14.28 -13.28 -20.06
N PHE A 68 13.25 -12.61 -20.59
CA PHE A 68 11.85 -12.98 -20.34
C PHE A 68 11.53 -14.43 -20.71
N GLY A 69 12.08 -14.95 -21.83
CA GLY A 69 11.93 -16.34 -22.23
C GLY A 69 12.53 -17.34 -21.25
N GLN A 70 13.55 -16.94 -20.47
CA GLN A 70 14.12 -17.82 -19.43
C GLN A 70 13.24 -17.82 -18.18
N VAL A 71 12.77 -16.66 -17.71
CA VAL A 71 11.94 -16.58 -16.50
C VAL A 71 10.59 -17.29 -16.68
N ARG A 72 10.03 -17.30 -17.90
CA ARG A 72 8.82 -18.07 -18.21
C ARG A 72 9.01 -19.59 -18.02
N LYS A 73 10.19 -20.13 -18.28
CA LYS A 73 10.50 -21.55 -18.04
C LYS A 73 10.59 -21.89 -16.55
N LEU A 74 10.79 -20.90 -15.69
CA LEU A 74 10.84 -21.05 -14.23
C LEU A 74 9.45 -20.98 -13.58
N ARG A 75 8.38 -20.89 -14.36
CA ARG A 75 7.01 -20.88 -13.87
C ARG A 75 6.68 -22.13 -13.07
N VAL A 76 6.13 -21.93 -11.86
CA VAL A 76 5.60 -22.99 -11.01
C VAL A 76 4.10 -22.70 -10.78
N PRO A 77 3.22 -23.30 -11.58
CA PRO A 77 1.78 -23.08 -11.43
C PRO A 77 1.27 -23.72 -10.15
N LYS A 78 0.19 -23.16 -9.59
CA LYS A 78 -0.49 -23.67 -8.41
C LYS A 78 -0.98 -25.10 -8.66
N PRO A 79 -0.69 -26.06 -7.77
CA PRO A 79 -1.24 -27.41 -7.87
C PRO A 79 -2.77 -27.41 -7.75
N ALA A 80 -3.44 -28.19 -8.57
CA ALA A 80 -4.91 -28.31 -8.54
C ALA A 80 -5.44 -28.87 -7.21
N SER A 81 -4.63 -29.58 -6.45
CA SER A 81 -4.93 -30.07 -5.08
C SER A 81 -5.08 -28.95 -4.05
N GLU A 82 -4.53 -27.77 -4.32
CA GLU A 82 -4.57 -26.61 -3.42
C GLU A 82 -5.74 -25.65 -3.69
N ILE A 83 -6.62 -25.98 -4.63
CA ILE A 83 -7.79 -25.17 -4.95
C ILE A 83 -8.77 -25.22 -3.78
N ALA A 84 -9.05 -24.07 -3.19
CA ALA A 84 -10.13 -23.90 -2.22
C ALA A 84 -11.38 -23.45 -2.96
N VAL A 85 -12.41 -24.29 -2.99
CA VAL A 85 -13.69 -23.95 -3.62
C VAL A 85 -14.45 -23.01 -2.68
N PRO A 86 -14.88 -21.82 -3.15
CA PRO A 86 -15.63 -20.88 -2.33
C PRO A 86 -17.04 -21.39 -2.02
N ALA A 87 -17.54 -21.09 -0.82
CA ALA A 87 -18.92 -21.37 -0.43
C ALA A 87 -19.91 -20.53 -1.25
N HIS A 88 -19.55 -19.29 -1.59
CA HIS A 88 -20.36 -18.38 -2.38
C HIS A 88 -19.53 -17.70 -3.46
N THR A 89 -20.06 -17.69 -4.68
CA THR A 89 -19.50 -17.00 -5.84
C THR A 89 -20.39 -15.83 -6.25
N GLY A 90 -19.89 -14.95 -7.13
CA GLY A 90 -20.60 -13.80 -7.62
C GLY A 90 -20.36 -12.55 -6.77
N ARG A 91 -21.18 -11.52 -7.00
CA ARG A 91 -21.01 -10.18 -6.44
C ARG A 91 -21.89 -9.99 -5.19
N LEU A 92 -21.29 -9.36 -4.17
CA LEU A 92 -21.97 -8.86 -2.98
C LEU A 92 -21.71 -7.36 -2.82
N VAL A 93 -22.74 -6.60 -2.48
CA VAL A 93 -22.66 -5.15 -2.24
C VAL A 93 -22.80 -4.88 -0.75
N PHE A 94 -21.94 -4.01 -0.22
CA PHE A 94 -21.98 -3.49 1.13
C PHE A 94 -22.38 -2.02 1.06
N PRO A 95 -23.68 -1.69 1.24
CA PRO A 95 -24.17 -0.32 1.09
C PRO A 95 -23.79 0.58 2.26
N ASP A 96 -23.56 0.00 3.43
CA ASP A 96 -23.19 0.70 4.65
C ASP A 96 -22.47 -0.29 5.59
N ILE A 97 -21.21 -0.04 5.88
CA ILE A 97 -20.40 -0.85 6.80
C ILE A 97 -20.15 -0.03 8.05
N SER A 98 -20.41 -0.63 9.22
CA SER A 98 -20.23 0.04 10.50
C SER A 98 -18.77 0.46 10.73
N ILE A 99 -18.55 1.75 10.99
CA ILE A 99 -17.23 2.25 11.39
C ILE A 99 -16.73 1.53 12.65
N ALA A 100 -17.61 1.20 13.59
CA ALA A 100 -17.25 0.50 14.83
C ALA A 100 -16.66 -0.90 14.57
N ASP A 101 -17.06 -1.57 13.48
CA ASP A 101 -16.52 -2.88 13.10
C ASP A 101 -15.15 -2.77 12.42
N VAL A 102 -14.88 -1.63 11.80
CA VAL A 102 -13.67 -1.38 11.01
C VAL A 102 -12.57 -0.71 11.85
N GLU A 103 -12.94 0.20 12.74
CA GLU A 103 -12.04 1.01 13.58
C GLU A 103 -10.97 0.19 14.32
N PRO A 104 -11.26 -1.01 14.90
CA PRO A 104 -10.25 -1.84 15.54
C PRO A 104 -9.12 -2.34 14.61
N LEU A 105 -9.32 -2.29 13.29
CA LEU A 105 -8.37 -2.74 12.28
C LEU A 105 -7.48 -1.61 11.74
N ILE A 106 -7.57 -0.40 12.30
CA ILE A 106 -6.72 0.73 11.89
C ILE A 106 -5.27 0.44 12.28
N ASP A 107 -4.39 0.43 11.29
CA ASP A 107 -2.94 0.43 11.54
C ASP A 107 -2.45 1.87 11.77
N TRP A 108 -2.30 2.21 13.05
CA TRP A 108 -1.84 3.52 13.49
C TRP A 108 -0.40 3.83 13.12
N ASN A 109 0.41 2.83 12.77
CA ASN A 109 1.80 3.06 12.33
C ASN A 109 1.90 3.88 11.03
N PHE A 110 0.84 3.92 10.22
CA PHE A 110 0.78 4.73 9.00
C PHE A 110 0.13 6.11 9.21
N PHE A 111 -0.36 6.39 10.42
CA PHE A 111 -0.97 7.68 10.75
C PHE A 111 0.08 8.74 11.11
N PHE A 112 1.00 8.43 12.01
CA PHE A 112 1.99 9.37 12.54
C PHE A 112 3.00 9.91 11.50
N PRO A 113 3.50 9.10 10.53
CA PRO A 113 4.42 9.59 9.51
C PRO A 113 3.86 10.72 8.64
N ALA A 114 2.53 10.77 8.43
CA ALA A 114 1.87 11.84 7.68
C ALA A 114 1.96 13.21 8.40
N TRP A 115 2.20 13.19 9.71
CA TRP A 115 2.44 14.36 10.56
C TRP A 115 3.92 14.61 10.83
N GLY A 116 4.83 13.87 10.15
CA GLY A 116 6.28 14.00 10.34
C GLY A 116 6.82 13.30 11.59
N LEU A 117 5.97 12.61 12.37
CA LEU A 117 6.38 11.89 13.56
C LEU A 117 6.86 10.48 13.21
N LYS A 118 8.07 10.13 13.68
CA LYS A 118 8.71 8.82 13.40
C LYS A 118 8.64 7.95 14.65
N GLY A 119 8.19 6.72 14.47
CA GLY A 119 8.12 5.71 15.53
C GLY A 119 7.02 4.70 15.26
N ARG A 120 6.94 3.68 16.08
CA ARG A 120 5.87 2.67 16.03
C ARG A 120 5.00 2.78 17.27
N VAL A 121 3.76 2.41 17.15
CA VAL A 121 2.83 2.28 18.25
C VAL A 121 3.09 0.93 18.93
N PRO A 122 3.20 0.88 20.29
CA PRO A 122 2.97 2.00 21.26
C PRO A 122 4.22 2.85 21.55
N GLU A 123 5.42 2.44 21.12
CA GLU A 123 6.71 3.01 21.54
C GLU A 123 6.83 4.50 21.19
N ILE A 124 6.15 4.96 20.14
CA ILE A 124 6.14 6.38 19.74
C ILE A 124 5.67 7.30 20.87
N PHE A 125 4.79 6.82 21.73
CA PHE A 125 4.24 7.58 22.85
C PHE A 125 5.24 7.80 24.00
N GLU A 126 6.29 6.99 24.07
CA GLU A 126 7.36 7.09 25.06
C GLU A 126 8.58 7.86 24.53
N ASN A 127 8.52 8.36 23.30
CA ASN A 127 9.62 9.10 22.70
C ASN A 127 9.85 10.42 23.46
N PRO A 128 11.09 10.71 23.95
CA PRO A 128 11.35 11.91 24.77
C PRO A 128 11.21 13.24 24.01
N GLU A 129 11.36 13.22 22.68
CA GLU A 129 11.32 14.44 21.87
C GLU A 129 9.89 14.79 21.40
N HIS A 130 9.10 13.78 21.01
CA HIS A 130 7.79 13.99 20.38
C HIS A 130 6.68 13.07 20.89
N GLY A 131 6.91 12.32 21.97
CA GLY A 131 5.89 11.41 22.52
C GLY A 131 4.64 12.15 23.02
N ALA A 132 4.81 13.32 23.65
CA ALA A 132 3.68 14.14 24.10
C ALA A 132 2.84 14.65 22.91
N GLU A 133 3.48 15.05 21.81
CA GLU A 133 2.80 15.45 20.57
C GLU A 133 2.07 14.28 19.92
N ALA A 134 2.71 13.11 19.89
CA ALA A 134 2.10 11.89 19.34
C ALA A 134 0.85 11.48 20.15
N ARG A 135 0.89 11.55 21.49
CA ARG A 135 -0.27 11.29 22.35
C ARG A 135 -1.40 12.26 22.07
N LYS A 136 -1.12 13.56 22.06
CA LYS A 136 -2.13 14.59 21.75
C LYS A 136 -2.79 14.33 20.39
N LEU A 137 -1.97 14.08 19.36
CA LEU A 137 -2.45 13.83 18.01
C LEU A 137 -3.33 12.55 17.97
N TYR A 138 -2.94 11.51 18.70
CA TYR A 138 -3.75 10.29 18.82
C TYR A 138 -5.09 10.56 19.50
N ASP A 139 -5.09 11.31 20.61
CA ASP A 139 -6.32 11.69 21.33
C ASP A 139 -7.26 12.52 20.46
N ASP A 140 -6.73 13.46 19.68
CA ASP A 140 -7.49 14.27 18.74
C ASP A 140 -8.07 13.40 17.61
N ALA A 141 -7.30 12.43 17.13
CA ALA A 141 -7.76 11.45 16.14
C ALA A 141 -8.90 10.57 16.68
N GLN A 142 -8.79 10.10 17.94
CA GLN A 142 -9.84 9.30 18.59
C GLN A 142 -11.15 10.11 18.77
N LYS A 143 -11.03 11.38 19.20
CA LYS A 143 -12.21 12.27 19.31
C LYS A 143 -12.88 12.50 17.94
N MET A 144 -12.06 12.72 16.91
CA MET A 144 -12.59 12.91 15.55
C MET A 144 -13.25 11.62 15.02
N LEU A 145 -12.68 10.44 15.25
CA LEU A 145 -13.30 9.16 14.89
C LEU A 145 -14.63 8.94 15.61
N ALA A 146 -14.69 9.23 16.92
CA ALA A 146 -15.92 9.15 17.68
C ALA A 146 -16.99 10.09 17.07
N ARG A 147 -16.62 11.33 16.76
CA ARG A 147 -17.49 12.29 16.11
C ARG A 147 -17.98 11.83 14.75
N ILE A 148 -17.06 11.34 13.90
CA ILE A 148 -17.39 10.80 12.56
C ILE A 148 -18.42 9.66 12.69
N ARG A 149 -18.26 8.77 13.66
CA ARG A 149 -19.14 7.64 13.89
C ARG A 149 -20.51 8.08 14.43
N GLU A 150 -20.54 8.94 15.47
CA GLU A 150 -21.77 9.37 16.15
C GLU A 150 -22.63 10.27 15.26
N GLU A 151 -22.01 11.23 14.56
CA GLU A 151 -22.69 12.15 13.66
C GLU A 151 -22.88 11.56 12.25
N LYS A 152 -22.39 10.34 11.98
CA LYS A 152 -22.44 9.66 10.66
C LYS A 152 -21.89 10.53 9.53
N LEU A 153 -20.73 11.16 9.78
CA LEU A 153 -20.13 12.12 8.85
C LEU A 153 -19.47 11.44 7.63
N LEU A 154 -19.10 10.18 7.77
CA LEU A 154 -18.56 9.36 6.68
C LEU A 154 -19.36 8.07 6.55
N THR A 155 -19.52 7.61 5.31
CA THR A 155 -20.12 6.30 4.99
C THR A 155 -19.08 5.40 4.34
N LEU A 156 -18.99 4.16 4.83
CA LEU A 156 -18.11 3.11 4.34
C LEU A 156 -18.92 2.18 3.44
N GLN A 157 -18.53 2.08 2.18
CA GLN A 157 -19.26 1.26 1.20
C GLN A 157 -18.30 0.41 0.37
N GLY A 158 -18.85 -0.62 -0.24
CA GLY A 158 -18.06 -1.41 -1.16
C GLY A 158 -18.82 -2.48 -1.91
N VAL A 159 -18.09 -3.12 -2.79
CA VAL A 159 -18.53 -4.32 -3.51
C VAL A 159 -17.38 -5.32 -3.48
N ALA A 160 -17.71 -6.58 -3.24
CA ALA A 160 -16.78 -7.69 -3.39
C ALA A 160 -17.39 -8.78 -4.27
N GLY A 161 -16.56 -9.65 -4.82
CA GLY A 161 -17.01 -10.79 -5.57
C GLY A 161 -15.94 -11.86 -5.67
N ILE A 162 -16.38 -13.12 -5.81
CA ILE A 162 -15.52 -14.27 -6.12
C ILE A 162 -15.97 -14.83 -7.46
N PHE A 163 -15.02 -15.01 -8.36
CA PHE A 163 -15.24 -15.41 -9.73
C PHE A 163 -14.36 -16.61 -10.09
N ALA A 164 -14.86 -17.47 -10.97
CA ALA A 164 -14.09 -18.54 -11.54
C ALA A 164 -12.92 -17.99 -12.35
N ALA A 165 -11.74 -18.57 -12.17
CA ALA A 165 -10.53 -18.14 -12.83
C ALA A 165 -9.61 -19.31 -13.16
N VAL A 166 -8.81 -19.13 -14.21
CA VAL A 166 -7.69 -20.02 -14.56
C VAL A 166 -6.50 -19.17 -14.98
N SER A 167 -5.29 -19.67 -14.82
CA SER A 167 -4.12 -19.01 -15.39
C SER A 167 -3.78 -19.55 -16.77
N ARG A 168 -3.44 -18.66 -17.68
CA ARG A 168 -2.97 -18.94 -19.03
C ARG A 168 -1.64 -18.25 -19.27
N GLY A 169 -0.56 -18.98 -19.11
CA GLY A 169 0.77 -18.35 -19.12
C GLY A 169 0.92 -17.37 -17.95
N ASP A 170 1.17 -16.12 -18.24
CA ASP A 170 1.32 -15.06 -17.23
C ASP A 170 0.02 -14.26 -17.02
N ASP A 171 -1.06 -14.65 -17.70
CA ASP A 171 -2.37 -13.98 -17.58
C ASP A 171 -3.31 -14.77 -16.64
N ILE A 172 -4.21 -14.05 -15.99
CA ILE A 172 -5.35 -14.61 -15.27
C ILE A 172 -6.61 -14.40 -16.11
N VAL A 173 -7.28 -15.47 -16.48
CA VAL A 173 -8.56 -15.45 -17.22
C VAL A 173 -9.70 -15.61 -16.23
N VAL A 174 -10.47 -14.56 -16.03
CA VAL A 174 -11.60 -14.51 -15.09
C VAL A 174 -12.90 -14.71 -15.86
N THR A 175 -13.78 -15.56 -15.35
CA THR A 175 -15.14 -15.74 -15.89
C THR A 175 -16.11 -14.87 -15.10
N GLY A 176 -16.61 -13.84 -15.73
CA GLY A 176 -17.61 -12.94 -15.17
C GLY A 176 -19.03 -13.33 -15.51
N PRO A 177 -20.01 -12.44 -15.25
CA PRO A 177 -21.41 -12.67 -15.56
C PRO A 177 -21.64 -13.01 -17.04
N LYS A 178 -22.60 -13.87 -17.30
CA LYS A 178 -22.95 -14.36 -18.65
C LYS A 178 -21.76 -15.01 -19.37
N ASP A 179 -20.86 -15.68 -18.62
CA ASP A 179 -19.66 -16.37 -19.11
C ASP A 179 -18.67 -15.50 -19.88
N LYS A 180 -18.79 -14.16 -19.72
CA LYS A 180 -17.85 -13.22 -20.32
C LYS A 180 -16.46 -13.40 -19.72
N LYS A 181 -15.45 -13.54 -20.59
CA LYS A 181 -14.06 -13.69 -20.17
C LYS A 181 -13.37 -12.32 -20.09
N TYR A 182 -12.66 -12.11 -18.99
CA TYR A 182 -11.79 -10.96 -18.76
C TYR A 182 -10.38 -11.47 -18.59
N ILE A 183 -9.43 -10.83 -19.28
CA ILE A 183 -8.01 -11.20 -19.18
C ILE A 183 -7.33 -10.13 -18.33
N LEU A 184 -6.68 -10.56 -17.24
CA LEU A 184 -5.86 -9.74 -16.39
C LEU A 184 -4.39 -10.08 -16.67
N PRO A 185 -3.67 -9.26 -17.44
CA PRO A 185 -2.27 -9.49 -17.72
C PRO A 185 -1.44 -9.24 -16.45
N MET A 186 -0.58 -10.19 -16.10
CA MET A 186 0.30 -10.08 -14.93
C MET A 186 1.75 -10.03 -15.35
N LEU A 187 2.58 -9.35 -14.58
CA LEU A 187 4.01 -9.26 -14.85
C LEU A 187 4.78 -10.32 -14.07
N ARG A 188 5.66 -11.02 -14.79
CA ARG A 188 6.58 -11.97 -14.18
C ARG A 188 7.86 -11.26 -13.76
N SER A 189 8.30 -11.51 -12.52
CA SER A 189 9.57 -10.97 -12.02
C SER A 189 10.74 -11.50 -12.86
N GLN A 190 11.58 -10.59 -13.34
CA GLN A 190 12.82 -10.89 -14.05
C GLN A 190 14.06 -10.75 -13.15
N ALA A 191 13.90 -10.22 -11.93
CA ALA A 191 14.98 -10.15 -10.99
C ALA A 191 15.27 -11.54 -10.38
N PRO A 192 16.52 -12.00 -10.33
CA PRO A 192 16.87 -13.22 -9.65
C PRO A 192 16.63 -13.02 -8.15
N VAL A 193 15.58 -13.60 -7.63
CA VAL A 193 15.44 -13.78 -6.19
C VAL A 193 16.37 -14.93 -5.78
N ARG A 194 17.01 -14.85 -4.61
CA ARG A 194 17.96 -15.87 -4.10
C ARG A 194 17.43 -17.30 -4.08
N GLU A 195 16.15 -17.52 -4.33
CA GLU A 195 15.45 -18.80 -4.40
C GLU A 195 14.71 -18.98 -5.74
N ALA A 196 15.43 -18.93 -6.84
CA ALA A 196 15.11 -19.55 -8.13
C ALA A 196 13.69 -19.42 -8.73
N GLN A 197 12.75 -18.65 -8.16
CA GLN A 197 11.40 -18.55 -8.71
C GLN A 197 11.10 -17.13 -9.21
N ALA A 198 11.10 -16.97 -10.52
CA ALA A 198 10.56 -15.79 -11.19
C ALA A 198 9.04 -15.77 -11.02
N ARG A 199 8.54 -15.17 -9.93
CA ARG A 199 7.11 -15.20 -9.55
C ARG A 199 6.27 -14.27 -10.41
N CYS A 200 5.04 -14.74 -10.70
CA CYS A 200 3.97 -13.97 -11.31
C CYS A 200 2.68 -14.21 -10.50
N LEU A 201 1.78 -13.23 -10.42
CA LEU A 201 0.51 -13.42 -9.71
C LEU A 201 -0.34 -14.52 -10.34
N ALA A 202 -0.23 -14.75 -11.64
CA ALA A 202 -0.89 -15.87 -12.32
C ALA A 202 -0.46 -17.25 -11.80
N ASP A 203 0.71 -17.37 -11.16
CA ASP A 203 1.17 -18.65 -10.59
C ASP A 203 0.36 -19.06 -9.35
N PHE A 204 -0.39 -18.14 -8.75
CA PHE A 204 -1.27 -18.42 -7.61
C PHE A 204 -2.67 -18.91 -8.04
N ILE A 205 -2.95 -18.97 -9.34
CA ILE A 205 -4.19 -19.47 -9.93
C ILE A 205 -3.85 -20.76 -10.71
N ALA A 206 -4.68 -21.78 -10.59
CA ALA A 206 -4.45 -23.05 -11.27
C ALA A 206 -4.43 -22.87 -12.80
N ASP A 207 -3.52 -23.60 -13.45
CA ASP A 207 -3.38 -23.57 -14.92
C ASP A 207 -4.63 -24.12 -15.61
N GLU A 208 -5.06 -23.52 -16.72
CA GLU A 208 -6.19 -24.01 -17.53
C GLU A 208 -6.02 -25.48 -17.97
N LYS A 209 -4.78 -25.91 -18.20
CA LYS A 209 -4.45 -27.29 -18.57
C LYS A 209 -4.65 -28.29 -17.44
N ALA A 210 -4.80 -27.82 -16.20
CA ALA A 210 -5.10 -28.73 -15.08
C ALA A 210 -6.53 -29.27 -15.12
N GLY A 211 -7.40 -28.80 -16.04
CA GLY A 211 -8.76 -29.23 -16.20
C GLY A 211 -9.69 -28.96 -15.02
N ARG A 212 -9.28 -28.06 -14.10
CA ARG A 212 -10.04 -27.68 -12.90
C ARG A 212 -10.12 -26.16 -12.80
N THR A 213 -11.28 -25.68 -12.41
CA THR A 213 -11.53 -24.26 -12.17
C THR A 213 -10.99 -23.85 -10.80
N ASP A 214 -10.19 -22.81 -10.77
CA ASP A 214 -9.79 -22.07 -9.55
C ASP A 214 -10.62 -20.77 -9.42
N TYR A 215 -10.33 -19.95 -8.45
CA TYR A 215 -11.13 -18.77 -8.14
C TYR A 215 -10.25 -17.59 -7.79
N ILE A 216 -10.77 -16.39 -8.07
CA ILE A 216 -10.17 -15.11 -7.68
C ILE A 216 -11.22 -14.25 -6.99
N GLY A 217 -10.83 -13.60 -5.89
CA GLY A 217 -11.62 -12.55 -5.25
C GLY A 217 -11.21 -11.18 -5.78
N ALA A 218 -12.18 -10.28 -5.93
CA ALA A 218 -11.95 -8.88 -6.22
C ALA A 218 -12.89 -8.01 -5.39
N PHE A 219 -12.45 -6.79 -5.03
CA PHE A 219 -13.31 -5.82 -4.35
C PHE A 219 -12.95 -4.38 -4.73
N ALA A 220 -13.91 -3.48 -4.58
CA ALA A 220 -13.73 -2.05 -4.65
C ALA A 220 -14.45 -1.41 -3.46
N LEU A 221 -13.76 -0.53 -2.72
CA LEU A 221 -14.20 0.01 -1.44
C LEU A 221 -13.98 1.52 -1.39
N THR A 222 -14.78 2.21 -0.61
CA THR A 222 -14.58 3.62 -0.26
C THR A 222 -14.94 3.88 1.18
N GLY A 223 -14.11 4.63 1.88
CA GLY A 223 -14.36 5.17 3.23
C GLY A 223 -14.52 6.69 3.23
N GLY A 224 -14.62 7.30 2.04
CA GLY A 224 -14.59 8.75 1.89
C GLY A 224 -15.92 9.41 1.47
N ILE A 225 -17.05 8.70 1.49
CA ILE A 225 -18.34 9.32 1.21
C ILE A 225 -18.69 10.26 2.36
N GLY A 226 -18.92 11.56 2.06
CA GLY A 226 -19.11 12.62 3.05
C GLY A 226 -17.84 13.40 3.41
N LEU A 227 -16.65 12.91 2.99
CA LEU A 227 -15.37 13.55 3.33
C LEU A 227 -15.22 14.95 2.72
N LYS A 228 -15.71 15.15 1.52
CA LYS A 228 -15.65 16.45 0.84
C LYS A 228 -16.40 17.51 1.65
N GLU A 229 -17.64 17.23 2.00
CA GLU A 229 -18.51 18.11 2.77
C GLU A 229 -17.90 18.42 4.15
N LEU A 230 -17.39 17.39 4.84
CA LEU A 230 -16.72 17.52 6.13
C LEU A 230 -15.50 18.43 6.06
N THR A 231 -14.65 18.23 5.07
CA THR A 231 -13.42 19.03 4.92
C THR A 231 -13.70 20.47 4.46
N GLU A 232 -14.70 20.68 3.62
CA GLU A 232 -15.13 22.02 3.21
C GLU A 232 -15.71 22.81 4.37
N LYS A 233 -16.49 22.15 5.25
CA LYS A 233 -16.99 22.76 6.48
C LYS A 233 -15.85 23.27 7.38
N PHE A 234 -14.86 22.43 7.70
CA PHE A 234 -13.72 22.83 8.52
C PHE A 234 -12.93 23.98 7.88
N ARG A 235 -12.72 23.94 6.57
CA ARG A 235 -12.04 25.04 5.87
C ARG A 235 -12.80 26.36 5.92
N ALA A 236 -14.12 26.33 5.79
CA ALA A 236 -14.97 27.50 5.90
C ALA A 236 -14.91 28.12 7.32
N GLU A 237 -14.68 27.29 8.33
CA GLU A 237 -14.47 27.68 9.73
C GLU A 237 -13.01 28.12 10.01
N GLY A 238 -12.09 28.05 9.02
CA GLY A 238 -10.66 28.34 9.19
C GLY A 238 -9.89 27.22 9.93
N ASP A 239 -10.45 26.02 10.03
CA ASP A 239 -9.90 24.88 10.77
C ASP A 239 -9.22 23.90 9.81
N ASP A 240 -8.06 24.28 9.30
CA ASP A 240 -7.25 23.43 8.41
C ASP A 240 -6.73 22.17 9.12
N TYR A 241 -6.52 22.24 10.44
CA TYR A 241 -6.06 21.09 11.23
C TYR A 241 -7.07 19.94 11.16
N ASN A 242 -8.33 20.18 11.50
CA ASN A 242 -9.36 19.16 11.45
C ASN A 242 -9.72 18.75 10.02
N ALA A 243 -9.56 19.63 9.02
CA ALA A 243 -9.71 19.28 7.62
C ALA A 243 -8.64 18.26 7.17
N ILE A 244 -7.38 18.42 7.58
CA ILE A 244 -6.27 17.47 7.31
C ILE A 244 -6.48 16.18 8.10
N LEU A 245 -6.79 16.29 9.38
CA LEU A 245 -7.03 15.14 10.26
C LEU A 245 -8.14 14.23 9.71
N SER A 246 -9.26 14.81 9.27
CA SER A 246 -10.38 14.06 8.68
C SER A 246 -9.97 13.28 7.42
N LYS A 247 -9.13 13.85 6.55
CA LYS A 247 -8.63 13.16 5.37
C LYS A 247 -7.76 11.97 5.72
N LEU A 248 -6.82 12.16 6.66
CA LEU A 248 -5.94 11.08 7.10
C LEU A 248 -6.72 9.96 7.77
N LEU A 249 -7.74 10.29 8.56
CA LEU A 249 -8.61 9.28 9.18
C LEU A 249 -9.46 8.54 8.15
N ALA A 250 -9.99 9.22 7.13
CA ALA A 250 -10.71 8.56 6.03
C ALA A 250 -9.80 7.58 5.27
N ASP A 251 -8.54 7.93 5.02
CA ASP A 251 -7.55 7.03 4.42
C ASP A 251 -7.29 5.82 5.32
N ARG A 252 -7.10 6.03 6.63
CA ARG A 252 -6.88 4.91 7.58
C ARG A 252 -8.11 4.02 7.70
N LEU A 253 -9.31 4.58 7.73
CA LEU A 253 -10.56 3.83 7.70
C LEU A 253 -10.70 3.01 6.42
N THR A 254 -10.33 3.56 5.27
CA THR A 254 -10.38 2.85 3.98
C THR A 254 -9.43 1.65 3.98
N GLU A 255 -8.21 1.81 4.49
CA GLU A 255 -7.27 0.69 4.63
C GLU A 255 -7.77 -0.39 5.61
N ALA A 256 -8.32 0.03 6.76
CA ALA A 256 -8.93 -0.87 7.73
C ALA A 256 -10.16 -1.59 7.16
N LEU A 257 -10.95 -0.90 6.33
CA LEU A 257 -12.07 -1.47 5.58
C LEU A 257 -11.61 -2.57 4.63
N CYS A 258 -10.45 -2.41 3.98
CA CYS A 258 -9.85 -3.47 3.16
C CYS A 258 -9.55 -4.73 3.99
N GLU A 259 -9.07 -4.57 5.23
CA GLU A 259 -8.88 -5.72 6.14
C GLU A 259 -10.21 -6.36 6.50
N TRP A 260 -11.21 -5.58 6.89
CA TRP A 260 -12.54 -6.07 7.25
C TRP A 260 -13.19 -6.88 6.12
N VAL A 261 -13.22 -6.33 4.90
CA VAL A 261 -13.76 -7.03 3.74
C VAL A 261 -12.94 -8.28 3.40
N HIS A 262 -11.63 -8.25 3.54
CA HIS A 262 -10.80 -9.43 3.33
C HIS A 262 -11.07 -10.54 4.36
N ILE A 263 -11.32 -10.20 5.64
CA ILE A 263 -11.77 -11.15 6.65
C ILE A 263 -13.11 -11.76 6.22
N PHE A 264 -14.07 -10.91 5.82
CA PHE A 264 -15.39 -11.35 5.37
C PHE A 264 -15.28 -12.32 4.17
N ILE A 265 -14.46 -11.97 3.16
CA ILE A 265 -14.22 -12.84 2.01
C ILE A 265 -13.66 -14.19 2.45
N ARG A 266 -12.62 -14.23 3.27
CA ARG A 266 -11.98 -15.48 3.69
C ARG A 266 -12.90 -16.38 4.52
N ARG A 267 -13.68 -15.79 5.42
CA ARG A 267 -14.50 -16.53 6.38
C ARG A 267 -15.91 -16.82 5.89
N GLN A 268 -16.54 -15.86 5.19
CA GLN A 268 -17.96 -15.97 4.83
C GLN A 268 -18.16 -16.33 3.36
N MET A 269 -17.51 -15.64 2.43
CA MET A 269 -17.70 -15.90 1.00
C MET A 269 -16.91 -17.12 0.53
N TRP A 270 -15.65 -17.21 0.93
CA TRP A 270 -14.80 -18.34 0.54
C TRP A 270 -14.94 -19.51 1.52
N GLY A 271 -14.90 -19.25 2.81
CA GLY A 271 -15.11 -20.24 3.86
C GLY A 271 -13.89 -21.11 4.17
N TYR A 272 -12.70 -20.80 3.65
CA TYR A 272 -11.50 -21.61 3.94
C TYR A 272 -10.85 -21.29 5.29
N GLU A 273 -11.17 -20.15 5.89
CA GLU A 273 -10.68 -19.75 7.22
C GLU A 273 -11.72 -20.11 8.28
N THR A 274 -11.60 -21.30 8.86
CA THR A 274 -12.58 -21.87 9.80
C THR A 274 -12.14 -21.83 11.28
N GLY A 275 -10.90 -21.45 11.56
CA GLY A 275 -10.35 -21.36 12.92
C GLY A 275 -10.92 -20.20 13.75
N PRO A 276 -10.42 -20.00 14.99
CA PRO A 276 -10.78 -18.85 15.82
C PRO A 276 -10.47 -17.54 15.09
N ALA A 277 -11.21 -16.47 15.43
CA ALA A 277 -10.97 -15.15 14.86
C ALA A 277 -9.55 -14.67 15.22
N LEU A 278 -8.85 -14.12 14.23
CA LEU A 278 -7.55 -13.51 14.45
C LEU A 278 -7.73 -12.17 15.17
N THR A 279 -6.77 -11.81 16.03
CA THR A 279 -6.75 -10.50 16.66
C THR A 279 -6.44 -9.40 15.65
N PRO A 280 -6.81 -8.12 15.92
CA PRO A 280 -6.44 -7.00 15.05
C PRO A 280 -4.94 -6.96 14.75
N GLU A 281 -4.06 -7.20 15.73
CA GLU A 281 -2.61 -7.22 15.52
C GLU A 281 -2.16 -8.36 14.59
N GLN A 282 -2.81 -9.52 14.68
CA GLN A 282 -2.53 -10.64 13.78
C GLN A 282 -2.98 -10.33 12.35
N ILE A 283 -4.12 -9.65 12.18
CA ILE A 283 -4.63 -9.18 10.89
C ILE A 283 -3.67 -8.18 10.27
N ILE A 284 -3.31 -7.11 11.00
CA ILE A 284 -2.36 -6.07 10.57
C ILE A 284 -1.01 -6.68 10.16
N ARG A 285 -0.56 -7.72 10.87
CA ARG A 285 0.67 -8.48 10.54
C ARG A 285 0.47 -9.53 9.45
N SER A 286 -0.68 -9.56 8.79
CA SER A 286 -1.03 -10.52 7.73
C SER A 286 -0.80 -12.00 8.12
N LYS A 287 -1.17 -12.38 9.36
CA LYS A 287 -1.04 -13.75 9.89
C LYS A 287 -2.20 -14.64 9.43
N TYR A 288 -2.54 -14.57 8.16
CA TYR A 288 -3.61 -15.34 7.53
C TYR A 288 -3.16 -15.91 6.17
N ARG A 289 -3.89 -16.90 5.67
CA ARG A 289 -3.72 -17.41 4.30
C ARG A 289 -4.41 -16.46 3.31
N GLY A 290 -3.82 -16.30 2.14
CA GLY A 290 -4.31 -15.43 1.07
C GLY A 290 -3.49 -14.15 0.96
N ARG A 291 -3.66 -13.46 -0.15
CA ARG A 291 -3.00 -12.17 -0.42
C ARG A 291 -3.99 -11.23 -1.10
N ARG A 292 -3.89 -9.95 -0.76
CA ARG A 292 -4.53 -8.86 -1.50
C ARG A 292 -3.46 -8.17 -2.32
N MET A 293 -3.77 -7.94 -3.58
CA MET A 293 -2.91 -7.15 -4.46
C MET A 293 -3.73 -5.98 -4.98
N ALA A 294 -3.15 -4.79 -4.97
CA ALA A 294 -3.77 -3.62 -5.58
C ALA A 294 -3.31 -3.48 -7.03
N PHE A 295 -4.19 -3.00 -7.89
CA PHE A 295 -3.84 -2.57 -9.24
C PHE A 295 -2.92 -1.35 -9.21
N GLY A 296 -2.15 -1.12 -10.29
CA GLY A 296 -1.22 0.00 -10.40
C GLY A 296 0.18 -0.28 -9.85
N TYR A 297 0.46 -1.49 -9.37
CA TYR A 297 1.78 -1.92 -8.93
C TYR A 297 2.46 -2.83 -9.97
N PRO A 298 3.82 -2.91 -9.99
CA PRO A 298 4.53 -3.69 -10.99
C PRO A 298 4.12 -5.15 -11.13
N ALA A 299 3.65 -5.79 -10.05
CA ALA A 299 3.18 -7.17 -10.07
C ALA A 299 1.72 -7.31 -10.54
N CYS A 300 0.95 -6.23 -10.47
CA CYS A 300 -0.47 -6.17 -10.79
C CYS A 300 -0.77 -4.88 -11.57
N PRO A 301 -0.45 -4.82 -12.88
CA PRO A 301 -0.66 -3.62 -13.70
C PRO A 301 -2.14 -3.28 -13.86
N ASP A 302 -2.42 -2.01 -14.22
CA ASP A 302 -3.77 -1.50 -14.49
C ASP A 302 -4.38 -2.10 -15.75
#